data_0e23905d422fdafa9524db8ecbe542ad
#
_entry.id   0e23905d422fdafa9524db8ecbe542ad
#
_cell.length_a   1.000
_cell.length_b   1.000
_cell.length_c   1.000
_cell.angle_alpha   90.00
_cell.angle_beta   90.00
_cell.angle_gamma   90.00
#
_symmetry.space_group_name_H-M   'P 1'
#
loop_
_entity.id
_entity.type
_entity.pdbx_description
1 polymer ?
#
loop_
_entity_poly.entity_id
_entity_poly.type
_entity_poly.pdbx_seq_one_letter_code
_entity_poly.pdbx_strand_id
1 'polypeptide(L)'
;TLFRSQTREEVASQKAELEEKQSQQQTLLYDQQAQQEKLEQARNERKKTLAGLESSIQAGQSQLSEMRANESRLRNSIARAEAAAKARAEKEAREAQAVRNKQQEASRKGTTYKPTENERSLMSRTGGLGSPRGQAYWPVRGTILHRYGEQLQGELRWKGIVIGASEGSEVKAIADGRVILADWLQGYGLVVVVEHGKGDMSLYGYNQSALVSVGTQVRAGQPIALVGSSGGQGRPSLYFEIRRQGQAVNPQPWLGR
;
A
#
# COMPACT_ATOMS: atom_id res chain seq x y z
N THR A 1 21.54 -60.41 79.54
CA THR A 1 22.41 -59.82 78.42
C THR A 1 21.71 -59.84 77.07
N LEU A 2 20.90 -60.83 76.74
CA LEU A 2 20.18 -60.92 75.43
C LEU A 2 19.13 -59.85 75.24
N PHE A 3 18.43 -59.42 76.25
CA PHE A 3 17.42 -58.37 76.19
C PHE A 3 17.98 -56.98 75.85
N ARG A 4 19.19 -56.67 76.36
CA ARG A 4 19.87 -55.39 76.03
C ARG A 4 20.46 -55.34 74.60
N SER A 5 20.80 -56.51 74.04
CA SER A 5 21.24 -56.52 72.63
C SER A 5 20.10 -56.38 71.66
N GLN A 6 18.96 -56.99 71.90
CA GLN A 6 17.73 -56.81 71.02
C GLN A 6 17.21 -55.39 71.03
N THR A 7 17.15 -54.72 72.18
CA THR A 7 16.74 -53.32 72.28
C THR A 7 17.72 -52.38 71.59
N ARG A 8 19.03 -52.69 71.60
CA ARG A 8 20.02 -51.90 70.87
C ARG A 8 19.90 -52.07 69.35
N GLU A 9 19.58 -53.23 68.85
CA GLU A 9 19.39 -53.53 67.45
C GLU A 9 18.09 -52.86 66.94
N GLU A 10 16.99 -52.87 67.70
CA GLU A 10 15.75 -52.16 67.38
C GLU A 10 15.94 -50.66 67.33
N VAL A 11 16.66 -50.06 68.28
CA VAL A 11 16.95 -48.63 68.30
C VAL A 11 17.86 -48.26 67.14
N ALA A 12 18.85 -49.08 66.80
CA ALA A 12 19.71 -48.85 65.64
C ALA A 12 18.92 -48.91 64.30
N SER A 13 18.02 -49.90 64.20
CA SER A 13 17.13 -50.04 63.04
C SER A 13 16.16 -48.84 62.89
N GLN A 14 15.52 -48.40 63.98
CA GLN A 14 14.64 -47.23 63.96
C GLN A 14 15.37 -45.93 63.63
N LYS A 15 16.62 -45.80 64.15
CA LYS A 15 17.46 -44.65 63.79
C LYS A 15 17.82 -44.60 62.30
N ALA A 16 18.20 -45.75 61.72
CA ALA A 16 18.49 -45.86 60.31
C ALA A 16 17.28 -45.55 59.44
N GLU A 17 16.10 -46.04 59.82
CA GLU A 17 14.85 -45.75 59.13
C GLU A 17 14.48 -44.25 59.21
N LEU A 18 14.72 -43.62 60.35
CA LEU A 18 14.48 -42.21 60.56
C LEU A 18 15.44 -41.36 59.70
N GLU A 19 16.70 -41.70 59.62
CA GLU A 19 17.71 -41.03 58.77
C GLU A 19 17.38 -41.17 57.30
N GLU A 20 16.91 -42.34 56.89
CA GLU A 20 16.45 -42.55 55.51
C GLU A 20 15.23 -41.69 55.15
N LYS A 21 14.23 -41.66 56.05
CA LYS A 21 13.04 -40.78 55.86
C LYS A 21 13.42 -39.32 55.85
N GLN A 22 14.34 -38.86 56.66
CA GLN A 22 14.83 -37.47 56.63
C GLN A 22 15.51 -37.12 55.30
N SER A 23 16.37 -38.06 54.83
CA SER A 23 17.05 -37.89 53.53
C SER A 23 16.03 -37.82 52.36
N GLN A 24 15.03 -38.70 52.39
CA GLN A 24 13.94 -38.68 51.39
C GLN A 24 13.14 -37.37 51.44
N GLN A 25 12.84 -36.86 52.62
CA GLN A 25 12.15 -35.57 52.78
C GLN A 25 12.98 -34.41 52.27
N GLN A 26 14.28 -34.36 52.51
CA GLN A 26 15.17 -33.34 51.98
C GLN A 26 15.24 -33.35 50.46
N THR A 27 15.32 -34.55 49.87
CA THR A 27 15.30 -34.70 48.41
C THR A 27 13.98 -34.19 47.81
N LEU A 28 12.85 -34.55 48.42
CA LEU A 28 11.54 -34.09 48.01
C LEU A 28 11.39 -32.55 48.09
N LEU A 29 11.88 -31.94 49.16
CA LEU A 29 11.87 -30.48 49.32
C LEU A 29 12.74 -29.81 48.28
N TYR A 30 13.91 -30.35 47.98
CA TYR A 30 14.79 -29.82 46.94
C TYR A 30 14.15 -29.90 45.55
N ASP A 31 13.55 -31.05 45.22
CA ASP A 31 12.84 -31.25 43.96
C ASP A 31 11.62 -30.30 43.84
N GLN A 32 10.90 -30.10 44.94
CA GLN A 32 9.78 -29.19 44.99
C GLN A 32 10.20 -27.72 44.75
N GLN A 33 11.31 -27.30 45.36
CA GLN A 33 11.87 -25.97 45.15
C GLN A 33 12.33 -25.78 43.68
N ALA A 34 13.04 -26.79 43.14
CA ALA A 34 13.49 -26.73 41.74
C ALA A 34 12.32 -26.68 40.75
N GLN A 35 11.24 -27.42 41.00
CA GLN A 35 10.02 -27.34 40.21
C GLN A 35 9.34 -25.99 40.33
N GLN A 36 9.31 -25.41 41.52
CA GLN A 36 8.70 -24.08 41.74
C GLN A 36 9.48 -22.99 41.03
N GLU A 37 10.82 -23.03 41.08
CA GLU A 37 11.67 -22.10 40.32
C GLU A 37 11.44 -22.20 38.79
N LYS A 38 11.40 -23.43 38.27
CA LYS A 38 11.10 -23.66 36.84
C LYS A 38 9.73 -23.13 36.44
N LEU A 39 8.73 -23.32 37.30
CA LEU A 39 7.38 -22.83 37.06
C LEU A 39 7.34 -21.28 37.04
N GLU A 40 8.06 -20.67 37.97
CA GLU A 40 8.15 -19.21 38.06
C GLU A 40 8.88 -18.63 36.84
N GLN A 41 9.99 -19.25 36.42
CA GLN A 41 10.69 -18.86 35.17
C GLN A 41 9.79 -18.99 33.97
N ALA A 42 9.09 -20.11 33.82
CA ALA A 42 8.14 -20.32 32.71
C ALA A 42 6.99 -19.29 32.71
N ARG A 43 6.48 -18.92 33.89
CA ARG A 43 5.46 -17.86 34.03
C ARG A 43 6.01 -16.49 33.62
N ASN A 44 7.23 -16.17 34.00
CA ASN A 44 7.87 -14.90 33.65
C ASN A 44 8.16 -14.80 32.15
N GLU A 45 8.65 -15.88 31.53
CA GLU A 45 8.84 -15.94 30.07
C GLU A 45 7.52 -15.79 29.32
N ARG A 46 6.48 -16.50 29.78
CA ARG A 46 5.14 -16.38 29.20
C ARG A 46 4.60 -14.94 29.29
N LYS A 47 4.78 -14.30 30.45
CA LYS A 47 4.37 -12.90 30.67
C LYS A 47 5.09 -11.94 29.72
N LYS A 48 6.42 -12.12 29.52
CA LYS A 48 7.21 -11.32 28.56
C LYS A 48 6.74 -11.54 27.12
N THR A 49 6.49 -12.80 26.75
CA THR A 49 5.99 -13.14 25.42
C THR A 49 4.63 -12.52 25.14
N LEU A 50 3.69 -12.59 26.09
CA LEU A 50 2.38 -11.97 25.98
C LEU A 50 2.47 -10.45 25.85
N ALA A 51 3.29 -9.79 26.66
CA ALA A 51 3.50 -8.34 26.57
C ALA A 51 4.11 -7.94 25.21
N GLY A 52 5.04 -8.73 24.68
CA GLY A 52 5.61 -8.52 23.36
C GLY A 52 4.58 -8.68 22.23
N LEU A 53 3.70 -9.69 22.31
CA LEU A 53 2.61 -9.90 21.38
C LEU A 53 1.58 -8.77 21.42
N GLU A 54 1.17 -8.33 22.61
CA GLU A 54 0.25 -7.21 22.78
C GLU A 54 0.82 -5.92 22.16
N SER A 55 2.09 -5.62 22.41
CA SER A 55 2.79 -4.49 21.82
C SER A 55 2.83 -4.58 20.29
N SER A 56 3.10 -5.76 19.73
CA SER A 56 3.13 -5.98 18.28
C SER A 56 1.75 -5.82 17.64
N ILE A 57 0.70 -6.31 18.30
CA ILE A 57 -0.69 -6.15 17.85
C ILE A 57 -1.08 -4.68 17.84
N GLN A 58 -0.76 -3.94 18.89
CA GLN A 58 -1.05 -2.51 18.99
C GLN A 58 -0.33 -1.71 17.91
N ALA A 59 0.95 -2.00 17.65
CA ALA A 59 1.73 -1.37 16.58
C ALA A 59 1.12 -1.67 15.20
N GLY A 60 0.72 -2.92 14.94
CA GLY A 60 0.06 -3.33 13.71
C GLY A 60 -1.29 -2.62 13.49
N GLN A 61 -2.10 -2.48 14.53
CA GLN A 61 -3.38 -1.75 14.48
C GLN A 61 -3.17 -0.26 14.21
N SER A 62 -2.16 0.35 14.82
CA SER A 62 -1.80 1.75 14.59
C SER A 62 -1.37 1.99 13.15
N GLN A 63 -0.51 1.14 12.58
CA GLN A 63 -0.11 1.22 11.18
C GLN A 63 -1.30 1.06 10.22
N LEU A 64 -2.19 0.11 10.49
CA LEU A 64 -3.40 -0.11 9.68
C LEU A 64 -4.32 1.11 9.68
N SER A 65 -4.50 1.73 10.85
CA SER A 65 -5.27 2.96 11.00
C SER A 65 -4.67 4.12 10.22
N GLU A 66 -3.35 4.28 10.27
CA GLU A 66 -2.62 5.32 9.52
C GLU A 66 -2.76 5.11 8.01
N MET A 67 -2.60 3.89 7.52
CA MET A 67 -2.76 3.56 6.08
C MET A 67 -4.17 3.88 5.59
N ARG A 68 -5.20 3.54 6.37
CA ARG A 68 -6.61 3.90 6.04
C ARG A 68 -6.83 5.41 6.02
N ALA A 69 -6.22 6.13 6.95
CA ALA A 69 -6.28 7.58 6.98
C ALA A 69 -5.59 8.20 5.76
N ASN A 70 -4.44 7.67 5.35
CA ASN A 70 -3.73 8.11 4.14
C ASN A 70 -4.55 7.87 2.87
N GLU A 71 -5.16 6.70 2.72
CA GLU A 71 -6.07 6.40 1.59
C GLU A 71 -7.26 7.37 1.56
N SER A 72 -7.84 7.68 2.73
CA SER A 72 -8.94 8.64 2.83
C SER A 72 -8.51 10.06 2.44
N ARG A 73 -7.33 10.51 2.88
CA ARG A 73 -6.76 11.81 2.49
C ARG A 73 -6.54 11.90 0.99
N LEU A 74 -5.97 10.86 0.39
CA LEU A 74 -5.77 10.79 -1.06
C LEU A 74 -7.10 10.93 -1.81
N ARG A 75 -8.10 10.15 -1.43
CA ARG A 75 -9.44 10.19 -2.02
C ARG A 75 -10.08 11.57 -1.92
N ASN A 76 -9.98 12.20 -0.74
CA ASN A 76 -10.52 13.53 -0.50
C ASN A 76 -9.77 14.61 -1.31
N SER A 77 -8.46 14.49 -1.47
CA SER A 77 -7.66 15.41 -2.28
C SER A 77 -8.00 15.30 -3.76
N ILE A 78 -8.18 14.09 -4.27
CA ILE A 78 -8.65 13.86 -5.64
C ILE A 78 -10.05 14.44 -5.85
N ALA A 79 -10.98 14.16 -4.93
CA ALA A 79 -12.36 14.68 -5.04
C ALA A 79 -12.41 16.21 -5.06
N ARG A 80 -11.58 16.87 -4.23
CA ARG A 80 -11.46 18.35 -4.27
C ARG A 80 -10.87 18.86 -5.58
N ALA A 81 -9.85 18.18 -6.09
CA ALA A 81 -9.24 18.53 -7.37
C ALA A 81 -10.22 18.35 -8.54
N GLU A 82 -11.00 17.28 -8.56
CA GLU A 82 -12.08 17.06 -9.53
C GLU A 82 -13.14 18.15 -9.45
N ALA A 83 -13.61 18.49 -8.25
CA ALA A 83 -14.59 19.55 -8.06
C ALA A 83 -14.08 20.91 -8.58
N ALA A 84 -12.82 21.24 -8.31
CA ALA A 84 -12.19 22.45 -8.82
C ALA A 84 -12.03 22.46 -10.36
N ALA A 85 -11.82 21.30 -10.97
CA ALA A 85 -11.67 21.15 -12.41
C ALA A 85 -13.00 20.99 -13.17
N LYS A 86 -14.10 20.72 -12.47
CA LYS A 86 -15.39 20.29 -13.04
C LYS A 86 -15.91 21.22 -14.14
N ALA A 87 -15.97 22.53 -13.88
CA ALA A 87 -16.52 23.51 -14.87
C ALA A 87 -15.70 23.50 -16.16
N ARG A 88 -14.37 23.40 -16.06
CA ARG A 88 -13.49 23.33 -17.22
C ARG A 88 -13.65 21.99 -17.95
N ALA A 89 -13.69 20.88 -17.22
CA ALA A 89 -13.87 19.55 -17.80
C ALA A 89 -15.20 19.44 -18.56
N GLU A 90 -16.28 19.98 -18.01
CA GLU A 90 -17.59 20.04 -18.69
C GLU A 90 -17.55 20.89 -19.95
N LYS A 91 -16.87 22.07 -19.92
CA LYS A 91 -16.70 22.91 -21.10
C LYS A 91 -15.92 22.15 -22.19
N GLU A 92 -14.79 21.57 -21.87
CA GLU A 92 -13.97 20.81 -22.83
C GLU A 92 -14.72 19.60 -23.40
N ALA A 93 -15.50 18.89 -22.57
CA ALA A 93 -16.32 17.77 -23.01
C ALA A 93 -17.41 18.21 -24.02
N ARG A 94 -18.07 19.38 -23.81
CA ARG A 94 -19.05 19.95 -24.75
C ARG A 94 -18.39 20.34 -26.06
N GLU A 95 -17.24 21.00 -26.02
CA GLU A 95 -16.47 21.39 -27.21
C GLU A 95 -16.02 20.14 -28.00
N ALA A 96 -15.51 19.11 -27.33
CA ALA A 96 -15.15 17.84 -27.97
C ALA A 96 -16.36 17.14 -28.60
N GLN A 97 -17.53 17.17 -27.95
CA GLN A 97 -18.76 16.64 -28.51
C GLN A 97 -19.21 17.41 -29.74
N ALA A 98 -19.07 18.74 -29.77
CA ALA A 98 -19.36 19.55 -30.93
C ALA A 98 -18.48 19.16 -32.14
N VAL A 99 -17.21 18.86 -31.93
CA VAL A 99 -16.32 18.38 -33.00
C VAL A 99 -16.78 17.02 -33.54
N ARG A 100 -17.15 16.08 -32.64
CA ARG A 100 -17.68 14.77 -33.05
C ARG A 100 -18.96 14.91 -33.85
N ASN A 101 -19.85 15.83 -33.46
CA ASN A 101 -21.09 16.12 -34.22
C ASN A 101 -20.78 16.63 -35.62
N LYS A 102 -19.82 17.56 -35.79
CA LYS A 102 -19.36 18.02 -37.11
C LYS A 102 -18.84 16.88 -37.97
N GLN A 103 -18.06 15.96 -37.42
CA GLN A 103 -17.57 14.78 -38.12
C GLN A 103 -18.69 13.84 -38.55
N GLN A 104 -19.67 13.58 -37.68
CA GLN A 104 -20.84 12.75 -38.00
C GLN A 104 -21.71 13.38 -39.08
N GLU A 105 -21.94 14.68 -38.99
CA GLU A 105 -22.73 15.41 -39.98
C GLU A 105 -22.06 15.42 -41.36
N ALA A 106 -20.76 15.66 -41.40
CA ALA A 106 -19.98 15.56 -42.63
C ALA A 106 -20.05 14.15 -43.24
N SER A 107 -19.90 13.11 -42.43
CA SER A 107 -20.03 11.72 -42.86
C SER A 107 -21.43 11.41 -43.45
N ARG A 108 -22.49 11.92 -42.79
CA ARG A 108 -23.88 11.77 -43.30
C ARG A 108 -24.10 12.45 -44.65
N LYS A 109 -23.39 13.57 -44.91
CA LYS A 109 -23.44 14.33 -46.18
C LYS A 109 -22.47 13.79 -47.22
N GLY A 110 -21.79 12.66 -46.97
CA GLY A 110 -20.79 12.08 -47.87
C GLY A 110 -19.50 12.89 -48.00
N THR A 111 -19.25 13.82 -47.05
CA THR A 111 -18.03 14.63 -47.00
C THR A 111 -17.17 14.23 -45.79
N THR A 112 -15.90 14.66 -45.78
CA THR A 112 -14.97 14.36 -44.67
C THR A 112 -14.63 15.66 -43.94
N TYR A 113 -14.94 15.72 -42.66
CA TYR A 113 -14.46 16.76 -41.77
C TYR A 113 -13.09 16.38 -41.19
N LYS A 114 -12.07 17.20 -41.43
CA LYS A 114 -10.74 17.02 -40.87
C LYS A 114 -10.58 17.95 -39.64
N PRO A 115 -10.56 17.38 -38.40
CA PRO A 115 -10.35 18.21 -37.22
C PRO A 115 -8.99 18.91 -37.25
N THR A 116 -8.94 20.11 -36.71
CA THR A 116 -7.70 20.84 -36.48
C THR A 116 -6.83 20.11 -35.44
N GLU A 117 -5.56 20.47 -35.32
CA GLU A 117 -4.67 19.90 -34.32
C GLU A 117 -5.21 20.13 -32.89
N ASN A 118 -5.72 21.35 -32.63
CA ASN A 118 -6.34 21.68 -31.33
C ASN A 118 -7.58 20.83 -31.05
N GLU A 119 -8.44 20.60 -32.03
CA GLU A 119 -9.61 19.74 -31.90
C GLU A 119 -9.23 18.27 -31.68
N ARG A 120 -8.19 17.77 -32.36
CA ARG A 120 -7.66 16.42 -32.13
C ARG A 120 -7.11 16.28 -30.71
N SER A 121 -6.31 17.24 -30.26
CA SER A 121 -5.78 17.25 -28.87
C SER A 121 -6.92 17.31 -27.85
N LEU A 122 -7.93 18.13 -28.07
CA LEU A 122 -9.11 18.22 -27.22
C LEU A 122 -9.87 16.89 -27.13
N MET A 123 -10.12 16.25 -28.27
CA MET A 123 -10.80 14.96 -28.31
C MET A 123 -9.99 13.85 -27.61
N SER A 124 -8.67 13.86 -27.77
CA SER A 124 -7.78 12.87 -27.15
C SER A 124 -7.77 12.98 -25.63
N ARG A 125 -7.54 14.19 -25.09
CA ARG A 125 -7.46 14.40 -23.64
C ARG A 125 -8.79 14.30 -22.89
N THR A 126 -9.93 14.36 -23.61
CA THR A 126 -11.29 14.22 -23.05
C THR A 126 -11.95 12.89 -23.38
N GLY A 127 -11.26 12.04 -24.12
CA GLY A 127 -11.80 10.78 -24.63
C GLY A 127 -11.82 9.62 -23.65
N GLY A 128 -11.18 9.77 -22.50
CA GLY A 128 -10.95 8.70 -21.53
C GLY A 128 -9.87 7.71 -21.98
N LEU A 129 -9.59 6.73 -21.15
CA LEU A 129 -8.60 5.68 -21.44
C LEU A 129 -9.13 4.54 -22.31
N GLY A 130 -10.44 4.48 -22.51
CA GLY A 130 -11.07 3.41 -23.29
C GLY A 130 -11.06 2.07 -22.60
N SER A 131 -11.17 1.00 -23.38
CA SER A 131 -11.04 -0.39 -22.89
C SER A 131 -9.57 -0.78 -22.77
N PRO A 132 -9.19 -1.59 -21.78
CA PRO A 132 -7.79 -1.99 -21.58
C PRO A 132 -7.32 -2.92 -22.72
N ARG A 133 -6.34 -2.46 -23.49
CA ARG A 133 -5.77 -3.20 -24.65
C ARG A 133 -4.26 -3.03 -24.79
N GLY A 134 -3.56 -2.66 -23.72
CA GLY A 134 -2.11 -2.39 -23.76
C GLY A 134 -1.72 -1.18 -24.58
N GLN A 135 -2.60 -0.19 -24.71
CA GLN A 135 -2.41 1.00 -25.56
C GLN A 135 -1.73 2.17 -24.84
N ALA A 136 -1.71 2.16 -23.51
CA ALA A 136 -1.10 3.23 -22.73
C ALA A 136 0.41 3.08 -22.63
N TYR A 137 1.11 4.20 -22.53
CA TYR A 137 2.54 4.19 -22.24
C TYR A 137 2.83 3.69 -20.82
N TRP A 138 3.95 2.99 -20.64
CA TRP A 138 4.46 2.74 -19.31
C TRP A 138 4.87 4.05 -18.65
N PRO A 139 4.45 4.32 -17.41
CA PRO A 139 4.80 5.55 -16.72
C PRO A 139 6.31 5.63 -16.43
N VAL A 140 6.95 4.52 -16.18
CA VAL A 140 8.39 4.37 -16.03
C VAL A 140 8.80 2.94 -16.37
N ARG A 141 10.00 2.74 -16.87
CA ARG A 141 10.57 1.39 -17.04
C ARG A 141 11.20 0.93 -15.73
N GLY A 142 10.88 -0.28 -15.31
CA GLY A 142 11.40 -0.85 -14.07
C GLY A 142 10.75 -2.18 -13.71
N THR A 143 11.08 -2.68 -12.53
CA THR A 143 10.56 -3.95 -12.01
C THR A 143 9.30 -3.71 -11.19
N ILE A 144 8.23 -4.45 -11.44
CA ILE A 144 7.03 -4.40 -10.60
C ILE A 144 7.35 -5.02 -9.24
N LEU A 145 7.29 -4.20 -8.20
CA LEU A 145 7.55 -4.57 -6.81
C LEU A 145 6.29 -5.06 -6.11
N HIS A 146 5.15 -4.38 -6.37
CA HIS A 146 3.83 -4.74 -5.86
C HIS A 146 2.80 -4.63 -6.96
N ARG A 147 1.84 -5.54 -6.94
CA ARG A 147 0.75 -5.61 -7.92
C ARG A 147 -0.56 -5.11 -7.34
N TYR A 148 -1.45 -4.64 -8.20
CA TYR A 148 -2.82 -4.33 -7.80
C TYR A 148 -3.49 -5.54 -7.16
N GLY A 149 -4.16 -5.32 -6.02
CA GLY A 149 -4.86 -6.36 -5.26
C GLY A 149 -3.96 -7.23 -4.39
N GLU A 150 -2.63 -7.10 -4.47
CA GLU A 150 -1.68 -7.75 -3.56
C GLU A 150 -1.93 -7.28 -2.11
N GLN A 151 -1.73 -8.16 -1.14
CA GLN A 151 -1.91 -7.83 0.27
C GLN A 151 -0.87 -6.79 0.70
N LEU A 152 -1.33 -5.71 1.29
CA LEU A 152 -0.48 -4.64 1.82
C LEU A 152 -0.25 -4.85 3.32
N GLN A 153 -1.33 -4.83 4.11
CA GLN A 153 -1.30 -5.10 5.54
C GLN A 153 -2.71 -5.43 6.06
N GLY A 154 -2.86 -6.48 6.83
CA GLY A 154 -4.16 -6.94 7.30
C GLY A 154 -5.09 -7.23 6.13
N GLU A 155 -6.24 -6.59 6.10
CA GLU A 155 -7.22 -6.67 5.00
C GLU A 155 -6.95 -5.68 3.86
N LEU A 156 -6.01 -4.74 4.05
CA LEU A 156 -5.69 -3.75 3.03
C LEU A 156 -4.92 -4.40 1.87
N ARG A 157 -5.27 -3.95 0.66
CA ARG A 157 -4.65 -4.37 -0.58
C ARG A 157 -4.16 -3.17 -1.37
N TRP A 158 -3.11 -3.38 -2.15
CA TRP A 158 -2.60 -2.36 -3.07
C TRP A 158 -3.68 -1.95 -4.08
N LYS A 159 -3.92 -0.64 -4.16
CA LYS A 159 -4.89 -0.04 -5.11
C LYS A 159 -4.27 0.31 -6.46
N GLY A 160 -2.97 0.18 -6.57
CA GLY A 160 -2.18 0.42 -7.77
C GLY A 160 -1.05 -0.59 -7.89
N ILE A 161 -0.05 -0.25 -8.68
CA ILE A 161 1.21 -0.99 -8.80
C ILE A 161 2.36 -0.14 -8.28
N VAL A 162 3.40 -0.78 -7.79
CA VAL A 162 4.67 -0.12 -7.43
C VAL A 162 5.74 -0.60 -8.40
N ILE A 163 6.39 0.33 -9.07
CA ILE A 163 7.43 0.06 -10.06
C ILE A 163 8.75 0.58 -9.50
N GLY A 164 9.72 -0.32 -9.22
CA GLY A 164 11.07 0.03 -8.82
C GLY A 164 11.82 0.61 -10.01
N ALA A 165 12.38 1.80 -9.85
CA ALA A 165 13.18 2.47 -10.87
C ALA A 165 14.25 3.35 -10.19
N SER A 166 15.26 3.76 -10.94
CA SER A 166 16.32 4.63 -10.40
C SER A 166 15.76 6.00 -10.04
N GLU A 167 16.25 6.55 -8.93
CA GLU A 167 15.92 7.91 -8.51
C GLU A 167 16.22 8.92 -9.61
N GLY A 168 15.32 9.88 -9.82
CA GLY A 168 15.45 10.86 -10.88
C GLY A 168 15.07 10.38 -12.28
N SER A 169 14.68 9.11 -12.45
CA SER A 169 14.12 8.64 -13.74
C SER A 169 12.86 9.39 -14.09
N GLU A 170 12.66 9.68 -15.38
CA GLU A 170 11.45 10.36 -15.86
C GLU A 170 10.21 9.49 -15.69
N VAL A 171 9.20 10.08 -15.06
CA VAL A 171 7.85 9.55 -15.00
C VAL A 171 7.03 10.17 -16.10
N LYS A 172 6.42 9.36 -16.97
CA LYS A 172 5.72 9.79 -18.17
C LYS A 172 4.21 9.63 -18.01
N ALA A 173 3.45 10.58 -18.56
CA ALA A 173 2.01 10.45 -18.66
C ALA A 173 1.65 9.24 -19.55
N ILE A 174 0.74 8.40 -19.08
CA ILE A 174 0.33 7.18 -19.81
C ILE A 174 -0.51 7.48 -21.04
N ALA A 175 -1.21 8.63 -21.05
CA ALA A 175 -2.10 9.07 -22.11
C ALA A 175 -2.24 10.59 -22.07
N ASP A 176 -2.82 11.18 -23.12
CA ASP A 176 -3.17 12.59 -23.14
C ASP A 176 -4.14 12.93 -22.01
N GLY A 177 -3.98 14.13 -21.45
CA GLY A 177 -4.83 14.57 -20.34
C GLY A 177 -4.48 15.94 -19.81
N ARG A 178 -4.99 16.24 -18.63
CA ARG A 178 -4.72 17.48 -17.92
C ARG A 178 -4.41 17.19 -16.47
N VAL A 179 -3.39 17.85 -15.94
CA VAL A 179 -3.01 17.75 -14.51
C VAL A 179 -4.07 18.43 -13.66
N ILE A 180 -4.65 17.71 -12.70
CA ILE A 180 -5.63 18.22 -11.74
C ILE A 180 -5.09 18.30 -10.32
N LEU A 181 -4.01 17.58 -10.02
CA LEU A 181 -3.33 17.59 -8.72
C LEU A 181 -1.83 17.45 -8.92
N ALA A 182 -1.04 18.26 -8.21
CA ALA A 182 0.40 18.14 -8.10
C ALA A 182 0.79 18.65 -6.71
N ASP A 183 0.76 17.77 -5.69
CA ASP A 183 0.93 18.13 -4.30
C ASP A 183 1.50 16.98 -3.49
N TRP A 184 2.01 17.29 -2.30
CA TRP A 184 2.52 16.30 -1.38
C TRP A 184 1.40 15.74 -0.49
N LEU A 185 1.29 14.42 -0.45
CA LEU A 185 0.29 13.71 0.34
C LEU A 185 0.95 12.67 1.25
N GLN A 186 0.58 12.68 2.52
CA GLN A 186 1.12 11.71 3.48
C GLN A 186 0.85 10.27 3.07
N GLY A 187 1.88 9.44 3.09
CA GLY A 187 1.84 8.05 2.66
C GLY A 187 2.07 7.82 1.17
N TYR A 188 1.92 8.87 0.34
CA TYR A 188 2.11 8.79 -1.12
C TYR A 188 3.21 9.72 -1.64
N GLY A 189 3.75 10.60 -0.76
CA GLY A 189 4.76 11.57 -1.14
C GLY A 189 4.23 12.61 -2.12
N LEU A 190 5.07 13.05 -3.04
CA LEU A 190 4.67 13.99 -4.10
C LEU A 190 3.87 13.25 -5.16
N VAL A 191 2.62 13.64 -5.31
CA VAL A 191 1.63 13.01 -6.19
C VAL A 191 1.27 13.93 -7.34
N VAL A 192 1.25 13.38 -8.56
CA VAL A 192 0.67 14.02 -9.74
C VAL A 192 -0.53 13.19 -10.17
N VAL A 193 -1.66 13.84 -10.45
CA VAL A 193 -2.87 13.21 -11.00
C VAL A 193 -3.22 13.86 -12.33
N VAL A 194 -3.40 13.04 -13.36
CA VAL A 194 -3.79 13.43 -14.70
C VAL A 194 -5.20 12.93 -14.99
N GLU A 195 -6.11 13.83 -15.35
CA GLU A 195 -7.45 13.54 -15.84
C GLU A 195 -7.43 13.31 -17.36
N HIS A 196 -8.07 12.23 -17.80
CA HIS A 196 -8.12 11.83 -19.21
C HIS A 196 -9.50 11.99 -19.84
N GLY A 197 -10.46 12.49 -19.08
CA GLY A 197 -11.87 12.59 -19.47
C GLY A 197 -12.68 11.34 -19.11
N LYS A 198 -14.00 11.45 -19.20
CA LYS A 198 -14.95 10.36 -18.90
C LYS A 198 -14.80 9.74 -17.52
N GLY A 199 -14.26 10.47 -16.54
CA GLY A 199 -13.99 9.98 -15.19
C GLY A 199 -12.78 9.07 -15.06
N ASP A 200 -11.92 9.00 -16.08
CA ASP A 200 -10.67 8.25 -16.06
C ASP A 200 -9.51 9.15 -15.62
N MET A 201 -8.69 8.65 -14.72
CA MET A 201 -7.50 9.34 -14.20
C MET A 201 -6.33 8.38 -14.06
N SER A 202 -5.13 8.93 -14.11
CA SER A 202 -3.89 8.26 -13.70
C SER A 202 -3.21 9.04 -12.56
N LEU A 203 -2.65 8.31 -11.61
CA LEU A 203 -2.01 8.84 -10.42
C LEU A 203 -0.58 8.33 -10.35
N TYR A 204 0.34 9.24 -10.06
CA TYR A 204 1.77 9.01 -9.99
C TYR A 204 2.28 9.50 -8.64
N GLY A 205 2.67 8.59 -7.75
CA GLY A 205 3.14 8.90 -6.38
C GLY A 205 4.60 8.56 -6.15
N TYR A 206 5.10 8.90 -4.97
CA TYR A 206 6.48 8.72 -4.51
C TYR A 206 7.51 9.59 -5.23
N ASN A 207 7.09 10.57 -6.02
CA ASN A 207 7.98 11.37 -6.86
C ASN A 207 8.94 12.23 -6.04
N GLN A 208 10.13 12.44 -6.58
CA GLN A 208 11.11 13.39 -6.08
C GLN A 208 10.71 14.83 -6.39
N SER A 209 10.21 15.06 -7.62
CA SER A 209 9.76 16.36 -8.08
C SER A 209 8.68 16.22 -9.16
N ALA A 210 7.80 17.21 -9.26
CA ALA A 210 6.87 17.37 -10.35
C ALA A 210 7.45 18.29 -11.40
N LEU A 211 7.32 17.93 -12.68
CA LEU A 211 7.75 18.73 -13.85
C LEU A 211 6.61 19.54 -14.43
N VAL A 212 5.42 19.38 -13.88
CA VAL A 212 4.17 20.00 -14.34
C VAL A 212 3.41 20.58 -13.15
N SER A 213 2.50 21.50 -13.42
CA SER A 213 1.61 22.11 -12.43
C SER A 213 0.15 21.84 -12.77
N VAL A 214 -0.73 22.06 -11.79
CA VAL A 214 -2.19 21.95 -12.00
C VAL A 214 -2.63 22.82 -13.17
N GLY A 215 -3.45 22.25 -14.06
CA GLY A 215 -3.92 22.90 -15.27
C GLY A 215 -3.10 22.61 -16.52
N THR A 216 -1.89 22.10 -16.41
CA THR A 216 -1.03 21.72 -17.54
C THR A 216 -1.68 20.63 -18.37
N GLN A 217 -1.79 20.86 -19.70
CA GLN A 217 -2.13 19.81 -20.66
C GLN A 217 -0.89 18.95 -20.90
N VAL A 218 -1.05 17.64 -20.85
CA VAL A 218 0.03 16.68 -21.08
C VAL A 218 -0.32 15.74 -22.22
N ARG A 219 0.71 15.31 -22.96
CA ARG A 219 0.58 14.30 -24.02
C ARG A 219 1.05 12.93 -23.50
N ALA A 220 0.55 11.87 -24.08
CA ALA A 220 1.03 10.51 -23.85
C ALA A 220 2.55 10.45 -24.05
N GLY A 221 3.26 9.87 -23.09
CA GLY A 221 4.73 9.76 -23.10
C GLY A 221 5.49 11.00 -22.64
N GLN A 222 4.81 12.11 -22.34
CA GLN A 222 5.44 13.33 -21.84
C GLN A 222 5.95 13.13 -20.41
N PRO A 223 7.20 13.55 -20.10
CA PRO A 223 7.69 13.58 -18.71
C PRO A 223 6.86 14.55 -17.85
N ILE A 224 6.39 14.07 -16.70
CA ILE A 224 5.54 14.83 -15.78
C ILE A 224 6.10 14.88 -14.35
N ALA A 225 6.99 13.97 -14.00
CA ALA A 225 7.62 13.91 -12.69
C ALA A 225 8.95 13.14 -12.75
N LEU A 226 9.67 13.11 -11.64
CA LEU A 226 10.88 12.30 -11.47
C LEU A 226 10.68 11.30 -10.34
N VAL A 227 11.12 10.07 -10.55
CA VAL A 227 11.08 9.00 -9.54
C VAL A 227 11.83 9.42 -8.29
N GLY A 228 11.24 9.16 -7.14
CA GLY A 228 11.83 9.40 -5.84
C GLY A 228 11.48 8.34 -4.82
N SER A 229 11.63 8.71 -3.56
CA SER A 229 11.29 7.90 -2.38
C SER A 229 10.49 8.70 -1.36
N SER A 230 9.73 9.70 -1.84
CA SER A 230 9.03 10.68 -1.00
C SER A 230 7.84 10.10 -0.22
N GLY A 231 7.39 8.89 -0.55
CA GLY A 231 6.35 8.16 0.18
C GLY A 231 6.84 7.43 1.43
N GLY A 232 8.14 7.53 1.76
CA GLY A 232 8.72 6.84 2.93
C GLY A 232 8.93 5.33 2.73
N GLN A 233 8.88 4.84 1.48
CA GLN A 233 8.98 3.41 1.15
C GLN A 233 10.43 2.86 1.19
N GLY A 234 11.42 3.68 1.52
CA GLY A 234 12.81 3.28 1.76
C GLY A 234 13.65 2.97 0.50
N ARG A 235 13.06 2.95 -0.69
CA ARG A 235 13.74 2.71 -1.97
C ARG A 235 13.07 3.50 -3.09
N PRO A 236 13.84 3.96 -4.11
CA PRO A 236 13.26 4.68 -5.24
C PRO A 236 12.27 3.81 -6.01
N SER A 237 11.06 4.33 -6.20
CA SER A 237 9.99 3.65 -6.92
C SER A 237 8.87 4.62 -7.31
N LEU A 238 8.04 4.20 -8.24
CA LEU A 238 6.82 4.90 -8.62
C LEU A 238 5.61 4.13 -8.08
N TYR A 239 4.74 4.82 -7.35
CA TYR A 239 3.40 4.34 -7.08
C TYR A 239 2.47 4.80 -8.21
N PHE A 240 1.78 3.87 -8.85
CA PHE A 240 0.96 4.15 -10.03
C PHE A 240 -0.44 3.55 -9.91
N GLU A 241 -1.47 4.39 -10.06
CA GLU A 241 -2.87 3.97 -10.10
C GLU A 241 -3.54 4.41 -11.42
N ILE A 242 -4.54 3.63 -11.86
CA ILE A 242 -5.60 4.07 -12.75
C ILE A 242 -6.90 4.09 -11.95
N ARG A 243 -7.65 5.18 -12.07
CA ARG A 243 -8.98 5.34 -11.46
C ARG A 243 -10.01 5.57 -12.54
N ARG A 244 -11.15 4.90 -12.40
CA ARG A 244 -12.31 5.05 -13.27
C ARG A 244 -13.54 5.34 -12.43
N GLN A 245 -14.25 6.43 -12.70
CA GLN A 245 -15.45 6.83 -11.94
C GLN A 245 -15.19 6.81 -10.42
N GLY A 246 -14.03 7.34 -9.99
CA GLY A 246 -13.62 7.40 -8.60
C GLY A 246 -13.10 6.08 -7.99
N GLN A 247 -13.09 4.96 -8.73
CA GLN A 247 -12.63 3.66 -8.26
C GLN A 247 -11.27 3.29 -8.84
N ALA A 248 -10.35 2.84 -7.99
CA ALA A 248 -9.08 2.28 -8.45
C ALA A 248 -9.31 0.95 -9.17
N VAL A 249 -8.65 0.77 -10.30
CA VAL A 249 -8.72 -0.44 -11.12
C VAL A 249 -7.31 -0.98 -11.40
N ASN A 250 -7.20 -2.27 -11.75
CA ASN A 250 -5.90 -2.84 -12.11
C ASN A 250 -5.32 -2.12 -13.35
N PRO A 251 -4.17 -1.43 -13.23
CA PRO A 251 -3.64 -0.64 -14.33
C PRO A 251 -2.94 -1.48 -15.41
N GLN A 252 -2.47 -2.67 -15.09
CA GLN A 252 -1.64 -3.47 -16.00
C GLN A 252 -2.28 -3.74 -17.37
N PRO A 253 -3.60 -4.02 -17.50
CA PRO A 253 -4.21 -4.27 -18.81
C PRO A 253 -4.16 -3.09 -19.80
N TRP A 254 -4.01 -1.84 -19.31
CA TRP A 254 -3.81 -0.68 -20.19
C TRP A 254 -2.37 -0.51 -20.65
N LEU A 255 -1.42 -1.00 -19.86
CA LEU A 255 0.01 -0.85 -20.16
C LEU A 255 0.44 -1.90 -21.19
N GLY A 256 1.27 -1.51 -22.16
CA GLY A 256 1.83 -2.40 -23.17
C GLY A 256 2.70 -3.53 -22.57
N ARG A 257 3.08 -4.51 -23.39
CA ARG A 257 4.05 -5.56 -23.02
C ARG A 257 5.48 -5.05 -23.03
#